data_c1b189b473de2fdbff2687377fb8fcf2
#
_entry.id   c1b189b473de2fdbff2687377fb8fcf2
#
_cell.length_a   1.000
_cell.length_b   1.000
_cell.length_c   1.000
_cell.angle_alpha   90.00
_cell.angle_beta   90.00
_cell.angle_gamma   90.00
#
_symmetry.space_group_name_H-M   'P 1'
#
loop_
_entity.id
_entity.type
_entity.pdbx_description
1 polymer ?
#
loop_
_entity_poly.entity_id
_entity_poly.type
_entity_poly.pdbx_seq_one_letter_code
_entity_poly.pdbx_strand_id
1 'polypeptide(L)'
;MEVVRNIQVKLDVSEEDYEVLDETFEQFRQAAQHVADHGWDDNPYEITDTKNTLHEETYSDVRDKLTLQSSLVQSARNLAATALGNCKDRIIEDGEKASKPEFRGSVVVYTGRTITYNDDHVSLATVDDRVTAKYVTPVTEEGTPFEDYWTDEWEKGEATLHKRDGTYYLHVAVKKDVESDSSDDESENGVVLGVDLNVDGYLAVTSTGAFLGNADYLNHKRNEYERRRGNLQQTGTHSAHLTIKSIGSRFARWSANYLHRVSKALVREAVENDCTAIAFENLKHIRERISNASKFQQWAFRELQRLKVPAVGVP
;
A
#
# COMPACT_ATOMS: atom_id res chain seq x y z
N MET A 1 -20.63 5.90 5.55
CA MET A 1 -19.65 5.08 4.80
C MET A 1 -18.29 5.20 5.48
N GLU A 2 -17.64 4.08 5.85
CA GLU A 2 -16.28 4.13 6.43
C GLU A 2 -15.24 4.46 5.34
N VAL A 3 -14.48 5.50 5.55
CA VAL A 3 -13.34 5.89 4.70
C VAL A 3 -12.06 5.53 5.43
N VAL A 4 -11.19 4.75 4.78
CA VAL A 4 -9.89 4.34 5.34
C VAL A 4 -8.76 5.00 4.54
N ARG A 5 -7.78 5.55 5.25
CA ARG A 5 -6.55 6.11 4.69
C ARG A 5 -5.34 5.46 5.33
N ASN A 6 -4.26 5.37 4.59
CA ASN A 6 -2.98 4.93 5.12
C ASN A 6 -2.01 6.09 5.06
N ILE A 7 -1.56 6.54 6.21
CA ILE A 7 -0.58 7.62 6.34
C ILE A 7 0.77 7.05 6.76
N GLN A 8 1.83 7.64 6.24
CA GLN A 8 3.20 7.29 6.60
C GLN A 8 3.84 8.45 7.35
N VAL A 9 4.38 8.18 8.53
CA VAL A 9 5.15 9.13 9.32
C VAL A 9 6.53 8.56 9.62
N LYS A 10 7.56 9.40 9.55
CA LYS A 10 8.90 9.04 9.99
C LYS A 10 8.96 9.15 11.52
N LEU A 11 9.67 8.23 12.16
CA LEU A 11 9.89 8.24 13.59
C LEU A 11 11.34 8.61 13.92
N ASP A 12 11.49 9.43 14.94
CA ASP A 12 12.75 9.68 15.62
C ASP A 12 12.81 8.77 16.86
N VAL A 13 13.69 7.80 16.79
CA VAL A 13 13.91 6.75 17.81
C VAL A 13 15.24 7.03 18.49
N SER A 14 15.31 6.88 19.82
CA SER A 14 16.57 6.96 20.56
C SER A 14 17.55 5.87 20.14
N GLU A 15 18.84 6.19 20.10
CA GLU A 15 19.87 5.18 19.79
C GLU A 15 19.87 4.02 20.80
N GLU A 16 19.46 4.28 22.04
CA GLU A 16 19.34 3.28 23.11
C GLU A 16 18.26 2.22 22.79
N ASP A 17 17.27 2.60 21.98
CA ASP A 17 16.12 1.74 21.62
C ASP A 17 16.37 0.93 20.33
N TYR A 18 17.48 1.14 19.63
CA TYR A 18 17.72 0.46 18.34
C TYR A 18 17.85 -1.05 18.50
N GLU A 19 18.58 -1.52 19.52
CA GLU A 19 18.80 -2.95 19.73
C GLU A 19 17.51 -3.69 20.06
N VAL A 20 16.67 -3.12 20.93
CA VAL A 20 15.40 -3.75 21.31
C VAL A 20 14.38 -3.74 20.16
N LEU A 21 14.41 -2.72 19.31
CA LEU A 21 13.59 -2.69 18.10
C LEU A 21 14.09 -3.68 17.05
N ASP A 22 15.41 -3.80 16.85
CA ASP A 22 15.97 -4.76 15.91
C ASP A 22 15.68 -6.21 16.35
N GLU A 23 15.79 -6.50 17.65
CA GLU A 23 15.40 -7.79 18.20
C GLU A 23 13.88 -8.04 18.03
N THR A 24 13.06 -6.99 18.21
CA THR A 24 11.60 -7.09 17.99
C THR A 24 11.28 -7.42 16.52
N PHE A 25 11.95 -6.78 15.56
CA PHE A 25 11.78 -7.11 14.13
C PHE A 25 12.17 -8.57 13.86
N GLU A 26 13.30 -9.02 14.39
CA GLU A 26 13.81 -10.37 14.16
C GLU A 26 12.87 -11.42 14.75
N GLN A 27 12.46 -11.27 16.01
CA GLN A 27 11.55 -12.22 16.66
C GLN A 27 10.16 -12.21 16.03
N PHE A 28 9.64 -11.04 15.61
CA PHE A 28 8.37 -10.95 14.89
C PHE A 28 8.44 -11.69 13.55
N ARG A 29 9.51 -11.51 12.81
CA ARG A 29 9.79 -12.22 11.56
C ARG A 29 9.87 -13.73 11.75
N GLN A 30 10.60 -14.18 12.80
CA GLN A 30 10.74 -15.60 13.14
C GLN A 30 9.38 -16.20 13.52
N ALA A 31 8.57 -15.48 14.31
CA ALA A 31 7.23 -15.92 14.66
C ALA A 31 6.33 -16.08 13.42
N ALA A 32 6.31 -15.07 12.54
CA ALA A 32 5.54 -15.13 11.30
C ALA A 32 6.00 -16.26 10.37
N GLN A 33 7.32 -16.47 10.25
CA GLN A 33 7.88 -17.55 9.44
C GLN A 33 7.54 -18.93 10.00
N HIS A 34 7.67 -19.12 11.31
CA HIS A 34 7.30 -20.38 11.97
C HIS A 34 5.84 -20.75 11.70
N VAL A 35 4.93 -19.80 11.81
CA VAL A 35 3.50 -20.02 11.52
C VAL A 35 3.27 -20.34 10.02
N ALA A 36 3.95 -19.63 9.13
CA ALA A 36 3.82 -19.87 7.69
C ALA A 36 4.41 -21.22 7.27
N ASP A 37 5.53 -21.63 7.89
CA ASP A 37 6.12 -22.94 7.64
C ASP A 37 5.20 -24.07 8.10
N HIS A 38 4.50 -23.89 9.21
CA HIS A 38 3.54 -24.85 9.74
C HIS A 38 2.27 -24.94 8.88
N GLY A 39 1.72 -23.79 8.46
CA GLY A 39 0.47 -23.75 7.71
C GLY A 39 0.59 -24.04 6.20
N TRP A 40 1.82 -24.12 5.68
CA TRP A 40 2.05 -24.37 4.26
C TRP A 40 2.00 -25.87 3.92
N ASP A 41 1.33 -26.20 2.81
CA ASP A 41 1.39 -27.50 2.17
C ASP A 41 1.54 -27.35 0.66
N ASP A 42 2.19 -28.31 0.00
CA ASP A 42 2.35 -28.32 -1.45
C ASP A 42 1.02 -28.59 -2.17
N ASN A 43 0.06 -29.25 -1.48
CA ASN A 43 -1.32 -29.33 -1.88
C ASN A 43 -2.08 -28.08 -1.43
N PRO A 44 -2.53 -27.18 -2.33
CA PRO A 44 -3.17 -25.94 -1.95
C PRO A 44 -4.46 -26.12 -1.13
N TYR A 45 -5.12 -27.25 -1.23
CA TYR A 45 -6.32 -27.56 -0.45
C TYR A 45 -6.01 -27.94 1.01
N GLU A 46 -4.77 -28.29 1.31
CA GLU A 46 -4.29 -28.62 2.66
C GLU A 46 -3.61 -27.42 3.33
N ILE A 47 -3.42 -26.29 2.64
CA ILE A 47 -2.89 -25.06 3.24
C ILE A 47 -3.82 -24.59 4.35
N THR A 48 -3.28 -24.51 5.58
CA THR A 48 -3.99 -23.98 6.74
C THR A 48 -3.77 -22.47 6.83
N ASP A 49 -4.81 -21.68 6.60
CA ASP A 49 -4.82 -20.21 6.65
C ASP A 49 -5.75 -19.64 7.74
N THR A 50 -6.44 -20.51 8.47
CA THR A 50 -7.39 -20.15 9.53
C THR A 50 -6.64 -19.72 10.79
N LYS A 51 -6.86 -18.47 11.20
CA LYS A 51 -6.18 -17.85 12.36
C LYS A 51 -6.32 -18.66 13.66
N ASN A 52 -7.47 -19.25 13.92
CA ASN A 52 -7.69 -20.02 15.14
C ASN A 52 -6.90 -21.34 15.14
N THR A 53 -6.96 -22.08 14.05
CA THR A 53 -6.19 -23.34 13.90
C THR A 53 -4.70 -23.07 14.04
N LEU A 54 -4.18 -22.08 13.31
CA LEU A 54 -2.76 -21.71 13.42
C LEU A 54 -2.39 -21.25 14.84
N HIS A 55 -3.32 -20.63 15.59
CA HIS A 55 -3.09 -20.28 16.98
C HIS A 55 -2.95 -21.52 17.86
N GLU A 56 -3.89 -22.42 17.77
CA GLU A 56 -3.91 -23.64 18.58
C GLU A 56 -2.66 -24.51 18.35
N GLU A 57 -2.21 -24.58 17.11
CA GLU A 57 -1.12 -25.47 16.69
C GLU A 57 0.27 -24.87 16.84
N THR A 58 0.43 -23.53 16.83
CA THR A 58 1.76 -22.91 16.80
C THR A 58 2.09 -21.98 17.96
N TYR A 59 1.06 -21.50 18.71
CA TYR A 59 1.28 -20.48 19.74
C TYR A 59 2.21 -20.92 20.85
N SER A 60 2.07 -22.12 21.36
CA SER A 60 2.91 -22.70 22.41
C SER A 60 4.37 -22.73 21.97
N ASP A 61 4.62 -23.28 20.78
CA ASP A 61 5.97 -23.43 20.22
C ASP A 61 6.67 -22.09 20.01
N VAL A 62 5.93 -21.08 19.54
CA VAL A 62 6.45 -19.73 19.35
C VAL A 62 6.81 -19.11 20.70
N ARG A 63 5.93 -19.26 21.71
CA ARG A 63 6.14 -18.70 23.06
C ARG A 63 7.30 -19.38 23.81
N ASP A 64 7.56 -20.64 23.55
CA ASP A 64 8.67 -21.36 24.15
C ASP A 64 10.04 -20.98 23.56
N LYS A 65 10.04 -20.52 22.31
CA LYS A 65 11.26 -20.16 21.56
C LYS A 65 11.60 -18.68 21.60
N LEU A 66 10.59 -17.81 21.74
CA LEU A 66 10.71 -16.36 21.59
C LEU A 66 10.19 -15.62 22.82
N THR A 67 10.82 -14.50 23.16
CA THR A 67 10.38 -13.61 24.24
C THR A 67 9.34 -12.59 23.81
N LEU A 68 9.01 -12.55 22.51
CA LEU A 68 8.04 -11.61 21.92
C LEU A 68 6.72 -11.59 22.70
N GLN A 69 6.17 -10.42 22.97
CA GLN A 69 4.91 -10.28 23.71
C GLN A 69 3.77 -11.03 23.01
N SER A 70 2.87 -11.62 23.80
CA SER A 70 1.75 -12.45 23.29
C SER A 70 0.88 -11.79 22.22
N SER A 71 0.63 -10.48 22.37
CA SER A 71 -0.14 -9.72 21.37
C SER A 71 0.62 -9.53 20.05
N LEU A 72 1.96 -9.40 20.09
CA LEU A 72 2.80 -9.34 18.89
C LEU A 72 2.90 -10.71 18.22
N VAL A 73 2.95 -11.81 18.99
CA VAL A 73 2.86 -13.18 18.46
C VAL A 73 1.54 -13.38 17.71
N GLN A 74 0.42 -12.87 18.26
CA GLN A 74 -0.87 -12.92 17.55
C GLN A 74 -0.87 -12.08 16.26
N SER A 75 -0.23 -10.92 16.27
CA SER A 75 -0.08 -10.10 15.04
C SER A 75 0.78 -10.80 13.98
N ALA A 76 1.89 -11.43 14.39
CA ALA A 76 2.75 -12.21 13.49
C ALA A 76 2.00 -13.40 12.87
N ARG A 77 1.22 -14.14 13.68
CA ARG A 77 0.33 -15.20 13.20
C ARG A 77 -0.70 -14.67 12.20
N ASN A 78 -1.35 -13.54 12.49
CA ASN A 78 -2.33 -12.94 11.57
C ASN A 78 -1.71 -12.56 10.23
N LEU A 79 -0.49 -12.01 10.25
CA LEU A 79 0.28 -11.71 9.04
C LEU A 79 0.56 -12.98 8.23
N ALA A 80 1.01 -14.05 8.88
CA ALA A 80 1.26 -15.35 8.24
C ALA A 80 -0.02 -15.96 7.66
N ALA A 81 -1.11 -15.98 8.43
CA ALA A 81 -2.41 -16.47 7.98
C ALA A 81 -2.91 -15.73 6.71
N THR A 82 -2.79 -14.41 6.69
CA THR A 82 -3.16 -13.61 5.50
C THR A 82 -2.28 -13.94 4.31
N ALA A 83 -0.97 -14.13 4.51
CA ALA A 83 -0.06 -14.49 3.42
C ALA A 83 -0.35 -15.89 2.87
N LEU A 84 -0.67 -16.86 3.72
CA LEU A 84 -1.06 -18.22 3.33
C LEU A 84 -2.38 -18.21 2.55
N GLY A 85 -3.40 -17.47 3.03
CA GLY A 85 -4.67 -17.31 2.33
C GLY A 85 -4.50 -16.71 0.94
N ASN A 86 -3.71 -15.63 0.81
CA ASN A 86 -3.42 -15.01 -0.48
C ASN A 86 -2.69 -15.98 -1.45
N CYS A 87 -1.80 -16.84 -0.95
CA CYS A 87 -1.16 -17.87 -1.78
C CYS A 87 -2.15 -18.94 -2.23
N LYS A 88 -3.02 -19.40 -1.32
CA LYS A 88 -4.06 -20.38 -1.59
C LYS A 88 -5.05 -19.88 -2.65
N ASP A 89 -5.56 -18.65 -2.49
CA ASP A 89 -6.49 -18.02 -3.43
C ASP A 89 -5.87 -17.89 -4.83
N ARG A 90 -4.62 -17.44 -4.90
CA ARG A 90 -3.89 -17.33 -6.19
C ARG A 90 -3.75 -18.67 -6.90
N ILE A 91 -3.54 -19.76 -6.17
CA ILE A 91 -3.41 -21.10 -6.77
C ILE A 91 -4.77 -21.63 -7.18
N ILE A 92 -5.78 -21.53 -6.29
CA ILE A 92 -7.08 -22.16 -6.48
C ILE A 92 -7.99 -21.32 -7.38
N GLU A 93 -8.08 -20.01 -7.15
CA GLU A 93 -9.01 -19.14 -7.87
C GLU A 93 -8.41 -18.60 -9.17
N ASP A 94 -7.14 -18.14 -9.14
CA ASP A 94 -6.49 -17.52 -10.29
C ASP A 94 -5.76 -18.53 -11.18
N GLY A 95 -5.53 -19.77 -10.72
CA GLY A 95 -4.75 -20.78 -11.44
C GLY A 95 -3.27 -20.42 -11.59
N GLU A 96 -2.77 -19.50 -10.76
CA GLU A 96 -1.39 -19.04 -10.76
C GLU A 96 -0.51 -19.92 -9.87
N LYS A 97 0.81 -19.87 -10.10
CA LYS A 97 1.77 -20.51 -9.19
C LYS A 97 2.09 -19.58 -8.04
N ALA A 98 2.01 -20.08 -6.82
CA ALA A 98 2.53 -19.45 -5.64
C ALA A 98 3.55 -20.36 -4.95
N SER A 99 4.47 -19.77 -4.21
CA SER A 99 5.42 -20.46 -3.33
C SER A 99 5.12 -20.10 -1.88
N LYS A 100 5.60 -20.94 -0.96
CA LYS A 100 5.49 -20.68 0.47
C LYS A 100 5.91 -19.25 0.82
N PRO A 101 5.14 -18.52 1.66
CA PRO A 101 5.48 -17.18 2.08
C PRO A 101 6.83 -17.15 2.81
N GLU A 102 7.69 -16.18 2.45
CA GLU A 102 8.94 -15.91 3.13
C GLU A 102 8.97 -14.47 3.65
N PHE A 103 9.18 -14.31 4.95
CA PHE A 103 9.27 -13.00 5.60
C PHE A 103 10.73 -12.57 5.70
N ARG A 104 11.10 -11.53 4.91
CA ARG A 104 12.50 -11.06 4.80
C ARG A 104 12.69 -9.61 5.24
N GLY A 105 11.60 -8.89 5.51
CA GLY A 105 11.64 -7.47 5.81
C GLY A 105 11.68 -7.17 7.30
N SER A 106 12.23 -6.01 7.67
CA SER A 106 12.12 -5.43 9.00
C SER A 106 10.75 -4.77 9.13
N VAL A 107 9.76 -5.55 9.54
CA VAL A 107 8.35 -5.17 9.63
C VAL A 107 7.75 -5.73 10.91
N VAL A 108 7.01 -4.88 11.67
CA VAL A 108 6.18 -5.30 12.81
C VAL A 108 4.80 -4.72 12.65
N VAL A 109 3.76 -5.54 12.83
CA VAL A 109 2.35 -5.11 12.80
C VAL A 109 1.87 -4.89 14.21
N TYR A 110 1.38 -3.67 14.47
CA TYR A 110 0.85 -3.22 15.76
C TYR A 110 -0.67 -3.08 15.71
N THR A 111 -1.32 -3.48 16.79
CA THR A 111 -2.77 -3.32 17.00
C THR A 111 -3.01 -2.46 18.23
N GLY A 112 -4.24 -2.08 18.52
CA GLY A 112 -4.58 -1.21 19.66
C GLY A 112 -4.05 -1.66 21.03
N ARG A 113 -3.66 -2.95 21.19
CA ARG A 113 -3.05 -3.45 22.44
C ARG A 113 -1.53 -3.24 22.49
N THR A 114 -0.89 -3.09 21.35
CA THR A 114 0.58 -3.06 21.21
C THR A 114 1.10 -1.70 20.82
N ILE A 115 0.22 -0.76 20.46
CA ILE A 115 0.56 0.62 20.11
C ILE A 115 -0.30 1.60 20.89
N THR A 116 0.28 2.73 21.27
CA THR A 116 -0.46 3.86 21.85
C THR A 116 -0.05 5.12 21.13
N TYR A 117 -1.02 5.82 20.58
CA TYR A 117 -0.82 7.09 19.88
C TYR A 117 -0.96 8.26 20.85
N ASN A 118 0.01 9.14 20.88
CA ASN A 118 -0.02 10.41 21.62
C ASN A 118 0.15 11.56 20.61
N ASP A 119 0.07 12.80 21.08
CA ASP A 119 0.06 13.96 20.19
C ASP A 119 1.39 14.15 19.43
N ASP A 120 2.52 13.96 20.11
CA ASP A 120 3.87 14.19 19.56
C ASP A 120 4.71 12.93 19.42
N HIS A 121 4.25 11.80 19.95
CA HIS A 121 4.99 10.55 19.95
C HIS A 121 4.08 9.31 19.90
N VAL A 122 4.66 8.19 19.55
CA VAL A 122 4.04 6.86 19.64
C VAL A 122 4.76 6.02 20.66
N SER A 123 4.01 5.18 21.39
CA SER A 123 4.55 4.14 22.26
C SER A 123 4.30 2.78 21.66
N LEU A 124 5.35 2.01 21.44
CA LEU A 124 5.36 0.72 20.74
C LEU A 124 5.77 -0.40 21.69
N ALA A 125 5.01 -1.47 21.74
CA ALA A 125 5.40 -2.69 22.45
C ALA A 125 6.61 -3.35 21.74
N THR A 126 7.53 -3.88 22.51
CA THR A 126 8.72 -4.56 21.99
C THR A 126 8.89 -5.95 22.63
N VAL A 127 10.01 -6.60 22.44
CA VAL A 127 10.37 -7.87 23.14
C VAL A 127 10.52 -7.69 24.64
N ASP A 128 10.93 -6.49 25.09
CA ASP A 128 11.05 -6.13 26.51
C ASP A 128 9.90 -5.21 26.93
N ASP A 129 10.21 -3.94 27.14
CA ASP A 129 9.27 -2.91 27.50
C ASP A 129 8.73 -2.17 26.29
N ARG A 130 8.18 -0.99 26.49
CA ARG A 130 7.67 -0.15 25.40
C ARG A 130 8.71 0.90 25.02
N VAL A 131 8.92 1.05 23.73
CA VAL A 131 9.74 2.13 23.16
C VAL A 131 8.86 3.32 22.80
N THR A 132 9.34 4.50 23.10
CA THR A 132 8.70 5.78 22.73
C THR A 132 9.47 6.43 21.60
N ALA A 133 8.78 6.76 20.49
CA ALA A 133 9.37 7.40 19.33
C ALA A 133 8.59 8.64 18.93
N LYS A 134 9.28 9.77 18.65
CA LYS A 134 8.64 11.02 18.23
C LYS A 134 8.28 11.00 16.77
N TYR A 135 7.19 11.68 16.42
CA TYR A 135 6.84 11.88 15.01
C TYR A 135 7.76 12.94 14.41
N VAL A 136 8.28 12.63 13.22
CA VAL A 136 9.02 13.60 12.38
C VAL A 136 8.16 13.93 11.19
N THR A 137 7.52 15.09 11.25
CA THR A 137 6.67 15.60 10.17
C THR A 137 7.46 16.58 9.32
N PRO A 138 7.49 16.41 7.99
CA PRO A 138 8.10 17.40 7.12
C PRO A 138 7.26 18.69 7.15
N VAL A 139 7.91 19.82 7.37
CA VAL A 139 7.26 21.12 7.19
C VAL A 139 7.26 21.43 5.70
N THR A 140 6.08 21.43 5.08
CA THR A 140 5.88 21.79 3.67
C THR A 140 4.81 22.87 3.55
N GLU A 141 4.94 23.75 2.55
CA GLU A 141 3.94 24.80 2.28
C GLU A 141 2.58 24.24 1.84
N GLU A 142 2.56 23.01 1.31
CA GLU A 142 1.37 22.34 0.78
C GLU A 142 0.67 21.42 1.81
N GLY A 143 1.17 21.37 3.06
CA GLY A 143 0.72 20.41 4.07
C GLY A 143 1.20 18.97 3.78
N THR A 144 0.92 18.07 4.69
CA THR A 144 1.27 16.65 4.57
C THR A 144 0.05 15.78 4.88
N PRO A 145 -0.03 14.55 4.36
CA PRO A 145 -1.11 13.63 4.74
C PRO A 145 -1.18 13.36 6.25
N PHE A 146 -0.11 13.60 6.99
CA PHE A 146 -0.13 13.52 8.44
C PHE A 146 -0.95 14.66 9.04
N GLU A 147 -0.78 15.89 8.61
CA GLU A 147 -1.55 17.05 9.10
C GLU A 147 -3.04 16.92 8.74
N ASP A 148 -3.35 16.46 7.52
CA ASP A 148 -4.72 16.32 7.04
C ASP A 148 -5.52 15.24 7.77
N TYR A 149 -4.86 14.13 8.15
CA TYR A 149 -5.53 12.95 8.67
C TYR A 149 -5.17 12.60 10.12
N TRP A 150 -4.25 13.32 10.76
CA TRP A 150 -3.85 13.12 12.17
C TRP A 150 -4.63 14.05 13.08
N THR A 151 -5.94 14.01 12.99
CA THR A 151 -6.89 14.81 13.78
C THR A 151 -7.79 13.90 14.60
N ASP A 152 -8.53 14.46 15.54
CA ASP A 152 -9.49 13.71 16.39
C ASP A 152 -10.68 13.17 15.59
N GLU A 153 -10.90 13.67 14.39
CA GLU A 153 -11.96 13.18 13.49
C GLU A 153 -11.63 11.83 12.85
N TRP A 154 -10.36 11.42 12.90
CA TRP A 154 -9.90 10.17 12.31
C TRP A 154 -9.48 9.19 13.40
N GLU A 155 -10.16 8.04 13.47
CA GLU A 155 -9.78 6.95 14.35
C GLU A 155 -8.47 6.32 13.86
N LYS A 156 -7.47 6.22 14.74
CA LYS A 156 -6.19 5.59 14.47
C LYS A 156 -6.31 4.09 14.73
N GLY A 157 -6.16 3.30 13.66
CA GLY A 157 -6.28 1.84 13.69
C GLY A 157 -4.95 1.10 13.81
N GLU A 158 -4.84 -0.01 13.08
CA GLU A 158 -3.61 -0.79 13.00
C GLU A 158 -2.47 -0.01 12.37
N ALA A 159 -1.25 -0.29 12.81
CA ALA A 159 -0.04 0.30 12.23
C ALA A 159 0.99 -0.75 11.89
N THR A 160 1.84 -0.42 10.92
CA THR A 160 2.98 -1.23 10.53
C THR A 160 4.25 -0.41 10.64
N LEU A 161 5.16 -0.84 11.52
CA LEU A 161 6.50 -0.25 11.64
C LEU A 161 7.43 -0.89 10.61
N HIS A 162 8.14 -0.06 9.88
CA HIS A 162 9.15 -0.46 8.91
C HIS A 162 10.50 0.18 9.24
N LYS A 163 11.58 -0.60 9.12
CA LYS A 163 12.94 -0.07 9.10
C LYS A 163 13.50 -0.11 7.69
N ARG A 164 13.92 1.04 7.14
CA ARG A 164 14.49 1.17 5.79
C ARG A 164 15.73 2.06 5.86
N ASP A 165 16.87 1.53 5.46
CA ASP A 165 18.15 2.24 5.45
C ASP A 165 18.46 2.94 6.81
N GLY A 166 18.22 2.24 7.92
CA GLY A 166 18.43 2.76 9.28
C GLY A 166 17.37 3.75 9.78
N THR A 167 16.34 4.04 9.00
CA THR A 167 15.25 4.96 9.35
C THR A 167 13.96 4.19 9.62
N TYR A 168 13.23 4.61 10.65
CA TYR A 168 11.95 4.01 11.04
C TYR A 168 10.79 4.80 10.46
N TYR A 169 9.83 4.07 9.89
CA TYR A 169 8.59 4.62 9.31
C TYR A 169 7.40 3.87 9.86
N LEU A 170 6.42 4.61 10.37
CA LEU A 170 5.15 4.06 10.83
C LEU A 170 4.08 4.32 9.76
N HIS A 171 3.47 3.25 9.28
CA HIS A 171 2.31 3.30 8.40
C HIS A 171 1.08 3.06 9.26
N VAL A 172 0.17 4.02 9.33
CA VAL A 172 -1.04 3.95 10.17
C VAL A 172 -2.27 3.98 9.31
N ALA A 173 -3.15 3.01 9.49
CA ALA A 173 -4.49 3.04 8.93
C ALA A 173 -5.35 3.96 9.79
N VAL A 174 -5.84 5.05 9.22
CA VAL A 174 -6.79 5.95 9.87
C VAL A 174 -8.15 5.83 9.22
N LYS A 175 -9.21 5.91 9.99
CA LYS A 175 -10.59 5.69 9.58
C LYS A 175 -11.46 6.84 10.00
N LYS A 176 -12.44 7.17 9.18
CA LYS A 176 -13.48 8.15 9.48
C LYS A 176 -14.79 7.65 8.89
N ASP A 177 -15.85 7.68 9.72
CA ASP A 177 -17.19 7.52 9.21
C ASP A 177 -17.63 8.83 8.57
N VAL A 178 -17.80 8.79 7.27
CA VAL A 178 -18.39 9.89 6.53
C VAL A 178 -19.87 9.57 6.37
N GLU A 179 -20.72 10.42 6.91
CA GLU A 179 -22.12 10.40 6.52
C GLU A 179 -22.13 10.55 5.01
N SER A 180 -22.55 9.52 4.29
CA SER A 180 -22.94 9.75 2.92
C SER A 180 -24.15 10.67 3.01
N ASP A 181 -24.07 11.86 2.48
CA ASP A 181 -25.25 12.60 2.03
C ASP A 181 -25.90 11.80 0.89
N SER A 182 -26.20 10.53 1.16
CA SER A 182 -27.24 9.81 0.49
C SER A 182 -28.55 10.34 1.07
N SER A 183 -28.89 11.58 0.76
CA SER A 183 -30.27 11.84 0.45
C SER A 183 -30.60 10.79 -0.60
N ASP A 184 -31.43 9.81 -0.24
CA ASP A 184 -32.15 8.91 -1.15
C ASP A 184 -33.11 9.72 -2.06
N ASP A 185 -32.80 10.95 -2.34
CA ASP A 185 -33.22 11.64 -3.54
C ASP A 185 -32.36 11.06 -4.66
N GLU A 186 -32.90 10.01 -5.29
CA GLU A 186 -32.66 9.71 -6.69
C GLU A 186 -32.90 11.00 -7.48
N SER A 187 -31.96 11.94 -7.41
CA SER A 187 -31.87 12.97 -8.42
C SER A 187 -31.39 12.25 -9.68
N GLU A 188 -32.36 11.80 -10.49
CA GLU A 188 -32.18 11.26 -11.85
C GLU A 188 -31.34 12.19 -12.76
N ASN A 189 -30.80 13.30 -12.24
CA ASN A 189 -30.07 14.34 -12.93
C ASN A 189 -28.65 14.60 -12.39
N GLY A 190 -27.98 13.62 -11.75
CA GLY A 190 -26.58 13.78 -11.36
C GLY A 190 -25.69 14.01 -12.59
N VAL A 191 -24.92 15.11 -12.59
CA VAL A 191 -23.96 15.38 -13.67
C VAL A 191 -22.80 14.39 -13.55
N VAL A 192 -22.47 13.70 -14.64
CA VAL A 192 -21.38 12.74 -14.70
C VAL A 192 -20.22 13.31 -15.48
N LEU A 193 -19.02 13.35 -14.87
CA LEU A 193 -17.80 13.69 -15.59
C LEU A 193 -17.36 12.49 -16.43
N GLY A 194 -17.50 12.58 -17.75
CA GLY A 194 -16.95 11.61 -18.69
C GLY A 194 -15.44 11.81 -18.84
N VAL A 195 -14.67 10.72 -18.79
CA VAL A 195 -13.21 10.73 -18.93
C VAL A 195 -12.77 9.74 -20.01
N ASP A 196 -12.13 10.28 -21.03
CA ASP A 196 -11.45 9.53 -22.08
C ASP A 196 -9.96 9.42 -21.77
N LEU A 197 -9.38 8.20 -21.88
CA LEU A 197 -7.98 7.90 -21.58
C LEU A 197 -7.19 7.63 -22.86
N ASN A 198 -6.12 8.37 -23.06
CA ASN A 198 -5.35 8.34 -24.29
C ASN A 198 -3.93 7.81 -24.09
N VAL A 199 -3.42 7.11 -25.11
CA VAL A 199 -2.05 6.55 -25.15
C VAL A 199 -0.99 7.56 -25.54
N ASP A 200 -1.40 8.64 -26.20
CA ASP A 200 -0.55 9.71 -26.74
C ASP A 200 -1.15 11.08 -26.37
N GLY A 201 -0.35 12.12 -26.34
CA GLY A 201 -0.76 13.47 -26.02
C GLY A 201 -1.16 13.63 -24.53
N TYR A 202 -2.40 14.05 -24.27
CA TYR A 202 -2.92 14.17 -22.91
C TYR A 202 -3.41 12.82 -22.41
N LEU A 203 -3.05 12.45 -21.16
CA LEU A 203 -3.38 11.14 -20.59
C LEU A 203 -4.88 10.98 -20.34
N ALA A 204 -5.55 12.04 -19.94
CA ALA A 204 -7.00 12.05 -19.74
C ALA A 204 -7.60 13.33 -20.30
N VAL A 205 -8.76 13.20 -20.95
CA VAL A 205 -9.57 14.31 -21.46
C VAL A 205 -10.97 14.18 -20.87
N THR A 206 -11.48 15.26 -20.31
CA THR A 206 -12.79 15.27 -19.64
C THR A 206 -13.89 15.80 -20.53
N SER A 207 -15.14 15.44 -20.25
CA SER A 207 -16.33 15.99 -20.94
C SER A 207 -16.51 17.49 -20.71
N THR A 208 -15.88 18.06 -19.69
CA THR A 208 -15.83 19.51 -19.41
C THR A 208 -14.78 20.25 -20.24
N GLY A 209 -13.95 19.53 -20.99
CA GLY A 209 -12.88 20.09 -21.84
C GLY A 209 -11.54 20.26 -21.14
N ALA A 210 -11.33 19.70 -19.96
CA ALA A 210 -10.03 19.70 -19.30
C ALA A 210 -9.10 18.64 -19.89
N PHE A 211 -7.81 18.99 -20.04
CA PHE A 211 -6.75 18.13 -20.54
C PHE A 211 -5.76 17.84 -19.42
N LEU A 212 -5.74 16.60 -18.94
CA LEU A 212 -5.02 16.23 -17.73
C LEU A 212 -3.90 15.21 -18.00
N GLY A 213 -2.75 15.46 -17.38
CA GLY A 213 -1.57 14.61 -17.56
C GLY A 213 -1.00 14.67 -18.97
N ASN A 214 0.13 14.00 -19.16
CA ASN A 214 0.82 13.93 -20.46
C ASN A 214 1.25 12.47 -20.70
N ALA A 215 0.60 11.80 -21.64
CA ALA A 215 0.85 10.40 -22.00
C ALA A 215 2.21 10.24 -22.69
N ASP A 216 2.62 11.20 -23.51
CA ASP A 216 3.93 11.15 -24.19
C ASP A 216 5.07 11.23 -23.18
N TYR A 217 4.94 12.07 -22.16
CA TYR A 217 5.94 12.15 -21.09
C TYR A 217 6.01 10.85 -20.27
N LEU A 218 4.87 10.26 -19.96
CA LEU A 218 4.78 8.96 -19.27
C LEU A 218 5.47 7.85 -20.10
N ASN A 219 5.19 7.80 -21.40
CA ASN A 219 5.79 6.88 -22.34
C ASN A 219 7.30 7.11 -22.52
N HIS A 220 7.73 8.37 -22.60
CA HIS A 220 9.15 8.72 -22.67
C HIS A 220 9.91 8.21 -21.44
N LYS A 221 9.40 8.45 -20.23
CA LYS A 221 10.00 7.95 -18.98
C LYS A 221 10.04 6.42 -18.92
N ARG A 222 9.01 5.75 -19.42
CA ARG A 222 9.00 4.29 -19.54
C ARG A 222 10.08 3.79 -20.48
N ASN A 223 10.18 4.38 -21.67
CA ASN A 223 11.18 4.00 -22.68
C ASN A 223 12.61 4.24 -22.16
N GLU A 224 12.84 5.34 -21.45
CA GLU A 224 14.13 5.63 -20.81
C GLU A 224 14.49 4.55 -19.78
N TYR A 225 13.53 4.16 -18.94
CA TYR A 225 13.71 3.08 -17.96
C TYR A 225 14.03 1.74 -18.63
N GLU A 226 13.25 1.34 -19.66
CA GLU A 226 13.47 0.07 -20.39
C GLU A 226 14.83 0.04 -21.10
N ARG A 227 15.24 1.14 -21.70
CA ARG A 227 16.57 1.27 -22.33
C ARG A 227 17.69 1.07 -21.30
N ARG A 228 17.60 1.75 -20.16
CA ARG A 228 18.59 1.61 -19.06
C ARG A 228 18.62 0.19 -18.51
N ARG A 229 17.44 -0.39 -18.30
CA ARG A 229 17.31 -1.78 -17.84
C ARG A 229 17.94 -2.76 -18.82
N GLY A 230 17.64 -2.62 -20.11
CA GLY A 230 18.23 -3.47 -21.19
C GLY A 230 19.75 -3.42 -21.22
N ASN A 231 20.33 -2.23 -21.13
CA ASN A 231 21.79 -2.05 -21.10
C ASN A 231 22.44 -2.74 -19.88
N LEU A 232 21.81 -2.60 -18.70
CA LEU A 232 22.30 -3.23 -17.46
C LEU A 232 22.14 -4.76 -17.50
N GLN A 233 21.08 -5.28 -18.11
CA GLN A 233 20.90 -6.72 -18.30
C GLN A 233 22.00 -7.33 -19.17
N GLN A 234 22.46 -6.63 -20.21
CA GLN A 234 23.56 -7.08 -21.07
C GLN A 234 24.90 -7.12 -20.33
N THR A 235 25.08 -6.31 -19.28
CA THR A 235 26.29 -6.29 -18.46
C THR A 235 26.45 -7.57 -17.61
N GLY A 236 25.34 -8.19 -17.18
CA GLY A 236 25.30 -9.50 -16.52
C GLY A 236 25.98 -9.61 -15.14
N THR A 237 26.39 -8.50 -14.53
CA THR A 237 27.08 -8.48 -13.23
C THR A 237 26.10 -8.39 -12.07
N HIS A 238 26.50 -8.85 -10.87
CA HIS A 238 25.70 -8.69 -9.65
C HIS A 238 25.39 -7.22 -9.34
N SER A 239 26.36 -6.33 -9.53
CA SER A 239 26.16 -4.87 -9.37
C SER A 239 25.11 -4.32 -10.33
N ALA A 240 25.12 -4.77 -11.61
CA ALA A 240 24.10 -4.41 -12.57
C ALA A 240 22.71 -4.87 -12.14
N HIS A 241 22.59 -6.09 -11.57
CA HIS A 241 21.33 -6.60 -11.04
C HIS A 241 20.79 -5.74 -9.88
N LEU A 242 21.61 -5.34 -8.94
CA LEU A 242 21.24 -4.44 -7.85
C LEU A 242 20.79 -3.07 -8.38
N THR A 243 21.51 -2.56 -9.38
CA THR A 243 21.14 -1.30 -10.04
C THR A 243 19.79 -1.39 -10.75
N ILE A 244 19.50 -2.50 -11.45
CA ILE A 244 18.19 -2.76 -12.08
C ILE A 244 17.07 -2.72 -11.03
N LYS A 245 17.25 -3.35 -9.88
CA LYS A 245 16.28 -3.34 -8.79
C LYS A 245 16.04 -1.92 -8.26
N SER A 246 17.10 -1.14 -8.08
CA SER A 246 17.03 0.25 -7.62
C SER A 246 16.29 1.17 -8.60
N ILE A 247 16.65 1.12 -9.90
CA ILE A 247 15.98 1.96 -10.92
C ILE A 247 14.52 1.53 -11.13
N GLY A 248 14.21 0.23 -10.99
CA GLY A 248 12.85 -0.30 -11.07
C GLY A 248 11.96 0.24 -9.95
N SER A 249 12.43 0.20 -8.70
CA SER A 249 11.72 0.75 -7.54
C SER A 249 11.52 2.26 -7.66
N ARG A 250 12.51 2.98 -8.21
CA ARG A 250 12.43 4.44 -8.43
C ARG A 250 11.41 4.78 -9.52
N PHE A 251 11.41 4.02 -10.62
CA PHE A 251 10.43 4.20 -11.70
C PHE A 251 9.01 3.88 -11.23
N ALA A 252 8.80 2.79 -10.48
CA ALA A 252 7.50 2.43 -9.94
C ALA A 252 6.92 3.51 -9.01
N ARG A 253 7.74 4.06 -8.09
CA ARG A 253 7.31 5.16 -7.22
C ARG A 253 6.98 6.44 -8.00
N TRP A 254 7.83 6.78 -8.98
CA TRP A 254 7.59 7.95 -9.82
C TRP A 254 6.28 7.81 -10.61
N SER A 255 6.05 6.67 -11.29
CA SER A 255 4.85 6.45 -12.09
C SER A 255 3.58 6.42 -11.24
N ALA A 256 3.62 5.80 -10.06
CA ALA A 256 2.50 5.83 -9.12
C ALA A 256 2.17 7.26 -8.68
N ASN A 257 3.19 8.05 -8.29
CA ASN A 257 2.99 9.47 -7.92
C ASN A 257 2.41 10.29 -9.08
N TYR A 258 2.90 10.07 -10.29
CA TYR A 258 2.38 10.75 -11.48
C TYR A 258 0.88 10.44 -11.70
N LEU A 259 0.49 9.18 -11.63
CA LEU A 259 -0.91 8.75 -11.77
C LEU A 259 -1.80 9.27 -10.64
N HIS A 260 -1.30 9.31 -9.41
CA HIS A 260 -2.01 9.92 -8.28
C HIS A 260 -2.27 11.42 -8.50
N ARG A 261 -1.30 12.17 -9.05
CA ARG A 261 -1.51 13.59 -9.38
C ARG A 261 -2.58 13.77 -10.44
N VAL A 262 -2.58 12.94 -11.49
CA VAL A 262 -3.64 12.99 -12.52
C VAL A 262 -5.01 12.62 -11.93
N SER A 263 -5.07 11.59 -11.08
CA SER A 263 -6.31 11.19 -10.40
C SER A 263 -6.86 12.30 -9.50
N LYS A 264 -5.99 12.98 -8.72
CA LYS A 264 -6.39 14.14 -7.92
C LYS A 264 -6.93 15.28 -8.79
N ALA A 265 -6.31 15.54 -9.94
CA ALA A 265 -6.78 16.56 -10.88
C ALA A 265 -8.15 16.21 -11.47
N LEU A 266 -8.42 14.93 -11.78
CA LEU A 266 -9.72 14.46 -12.23
C LEU A 266 -10.82 14.67 -11.18
N VAL A 267 -10.52 14.35 -9.91
CA VAL A 267 -11.48 14.57 -8.82
C VAL A 267 -11.75 16.05 -8.60
N ARG A 268 -10.70 16.88 -8.63
CA ARG A 268 -10.86 18.34 -8.52
C ARG A 268 -11.73 18.89 -9.65
N GLU A 269 -11.48 18.45 -10.88
CA GLU A 269 -12.30 18.80 -12.04
C GLU A 269 -13.77 18.39 -11.86
N ALA A 270 -14.03 17.19 -11.32
CA ALA A 270 -15.39 16.75 -11.03
C ALA A 270 -16.08 17.63 -9.97
N VAL A 271 -15.38 17.97 -8.90
CA VAL A 271 -15.90 18.82 -7.82
C VAL A 271 -16.16 20.25 -8.32
N GLU A 272 -15.24 20.85 -9.07
CA GLU A 272 -15.36 22.20 -9.62
C GLU A 272 -16.54 22.34 -10.62
N ASN A 273 -16.98 21.22 -11.21
CA ASN A 273 -18.10 21.18 -12.14
C ASN A 273 -19.36 20.51 -11.57
N ASP A 274 -19.47 20.42 -10.24
CA ASP A 274 -20.62 19.84 -9.52
C ASP A 274 -21.01 18.43 -10.02
N CYS A 275 -20.02 17.64 -10.46
CA CYS A 275 -20.24 16.29 -10.92
C CYS A 275 -20.37 15.32 -9.73
N THR A 276 -21.40 14.49 -9.73
CA THR A 276 -21.68 13.48 -8.70
C THR A 276 -20.95 12.15 -8.94
N ALA A 277 -20.49 11.93 -10.18
CA ALA A 277 -19.79 10.71 -10.56
C ALA A 277 -18.74 10.96 -11.65
N ILE A 278 -17.74 10.10 -11.72
CA ILE A 278 -16.73 10.07 -12.79
C ILE A 278 -16.90 8.76 -13.56
N ALA A 279 -17.14 8.84 -14.85
CA ALA A 279 -17.26 7.71 -15.75
C ALA A 279 -16.06 7.63 -16.68
N PHE A 280 -15.40 6.48 -16.69
CA PHE A 280 -14.32 6.18 -17.62
C PHE A 280 -14.80 5.31 -18.79
N GLU A 281 -14.16 5.46 -19.93
CA GLU A 281 -14.36 4.52 -21.04
C GLU A 281 -14.07 3.07 -20.60
N ASN A 282 -14.88 2.13 -21.10
CA ASN A 282 -14.65 0.71 -20.84
C ASN A 282 -13.47 0.20 -21.66
N LEU A 283 -12.33 0.06 -21.03
CA LEU A 283 -11.06 -0.38 -21.63
C LEU A 283 -10.89 -1.91 -21.69
N LYS A 284 -11.95 -2.70 -21.45
CA LYS A 284 -11.92 -4.14 -21.74
C LYS A 284 -11.61 -4.31 -23.24
N HIS A 285 -10.62 -5.13 -23.54
CA HIS A 285 -10.16 -5.40 -24.92
C HIS A 285 -9.46 -4.22 -25.64
N ILE A 286 -8.92 -3.26 -24.90
CA ILE A 286 -8.20 -2.11 -25.51
C ILE A 286 -7.11 -2.52 -26.51
N ARG A 287 -6.48 -3.71 -26.33
CA ARG A 287 -5.46 -4.24 -27.26
C ARG A 287 -6.04 -4.67 -28.61
N GLU A 288 -7.30 -5.03 -28.65
CA GLU A 288 -7.97 -5.40 -29.87
C GLU A 288 -8.38 -4.16 -30.67
N ARG A 289 -8.61 -3.03 -29.96
CA ARG A 289 -9.01 -1.76 -30.55
C ARG A 289 -7.81 -0.88 -30.91
N ILE A 290 -6.77 -0.88 -30.07
CA ILE A 290 -5.56 -0.06 -30.25
C ILE A 290 -4.36 -1.00 -30.39
N SER A 291 -3.91 -1.23 -31.62
CA SER A 291 -2.82 -2.17 -31.96
C SER A 291 -1.49 -1.86 -31.26
N ASN A 292 -1.27 -0.62 -30.84
CA ASN A 292 -0.03 -0.15 -30.23
C ASN A 292 -0.09 0.02 -28.69
N ALA A 293 -1.23 -0.31 -28.04
CA ALA A 293 -1.33 -0.19 -26.57
C ALA A 293 -0.38 -1.18 -25.88
N SER A 294 0.62 -0.66 -25.16
CA SER A 294 1.58 -1.46 -24.40
C SER A 294 0.94 -2.02 -23.11
N LYS A 295 1.52 -3.10 -22.54
CA LYS A 295 1.12 -3.61 -21.21
C LYS A 295 1.19 -2.54 -20.13
N PHE A 296 2.12 -1.61 -20.26
CA PHE A 296 2.30 -0.50 -19.32
C PHE A 296 1.14 0.50 -19.38
N GLN A 297 0.69 0.86 -20.57
CA GLN A 297 -0.45 1.78 -20.74
C GLN A 297 -1.73 1.18 -20.16
N GLN A 298 -1.98 -0.11 -20.40
CA GLN A 298 -3.11 -0.81 -19.76
C GLN A 298 -3.03 -0.79 -18.24
N TRP A 299 -1.82 -0.97 -17.68
CA TRP A 299 -1.62 -0.87 -16.24
C TRP A 299 -1.89 0.55 -15.75
N ALA A 300 -1.38 1.58 -16.43
CA ALA A 300 -1.60 2.97 -16.05
C ALA A 300 -3.09 3.35 -16.05
N PHE A 301 -3.84 2.91 -17.06
CA PHE A 301 -5.27 3.17 -17.16
C PHE A 301 -6.06 2.45 -16.06
N ARG A 302 -5.76 1.16 -15.81
CA ARG A 302 -6.38 0.41 -14.70
C ARG A 302 -6.07 1.05 -13.35
N GLU A 303 -4.85 1.52 -13.18
CA GLU A 303 -4.45 2.19 -11.94
C GLU A 303 -5.20 3.50 -11.73
N LEU A 304 -5.39 4.33 -12.77
CA LEU A 304 -6.23 5.53 -12.70
C LEU A 304 -7.68 5.20 -12.34
N GLN A 305 -8.26 4.17 -12.96
CA GLN A 305 -9.63 3.72 -12.66
C GLN A 305 -9.76 3.13 -11.24
N ARG A 306 -8.69 2.53 -10.71
CA ARG A 306 -8.64 1.94 -9.35
C ARG A 306 -8.44 2.98 -8.26
N LEU A 307 -7.77 4.07 -8.56
CA LEU A 307 -7.51 5.16 -7.63
C LEU A 307 -8.84 5.88 -7.31
N LYS A 308 -9.66 5.22 -6.47
CA LYS A 308 -10.84 5.85 -5.87
C LYS A 308 -10.34 6.92 -4.91
N VAL A 309 -10.30 8.16 -5.35
CA VAL A 309 -10.21 9.29 -4.43
C VAL A 309 -11.64 9.51 -3.94
N PRO A 310 -11.97 9.29 -2.68
CA PRO A 310 -13.28 9.67 -2.17
C PRO A 310 -13.41 11.18 -2.32
N ALA A 311 -14.52 11.61 -2.86
CA ALA A 311 -14.91 13.01 -2.89
C ALA A 311 -15.29 13.45 -1.46
N VAL A 312 -14.31 13.68 -0.61
CA VAL A 312 -14.49 14.28 0.71
C VAL A 312 -13.53 15.45 0.79
N GLY A 313 -14.11 16.64 0.72
CA GLY A 313 -13.50 17.91 1.12
C GLY A 313 -12.09 18.12 0.56
N VAL A 314 -12.01 18.62 -0.66
CA VAL A 314 -10.82 19.38 -1.06
C VAL A 314 -11.03 20.77 -0.49
N PRO A 315 -10.16 21.24 0.47
CA PRO A 315 -10.19 22.63 0.90
C PRO A 315 -9.82 23.55 -0.26
#